data_181061f4ff763b985f8f27fc0a7d2d05
#
_entry.id   181061f4ff763b985f8f27fc0a7d2d05
#
_cell.length_a   1.000
_cell.length_b   1.000
_cell.length_c   1.000
_cell.angle_alpha   90.00
_cell.angle_beta   90.00
_cell.angle_gamma   90.00
#
_symmetry.space_group_name_H-M   'P 1'
#
loop_
_entity.id
_entity.type
_entity.pdbx_description
1 polymer ?
#
loop_
_entity_poly.entity_id
_entity_poly.type
_entity_poly.pdbx_seq_one_letter_code
_entity_poly.pdbx_strand_id
1 'polypeptide(L)'
;PDWTAQAALEFIQEHKDQPFYLHCCSTLLHGPNGEWFKSMMEKELATGEGFLKKPINLIDRKSVWERIQKAGLTESEAGYLWMDDSLGLILDKLDELGIADNTIVVFVSDHGSERKGSLIKTRGTEIPCLIRWPRLIKPGSVSRGLLQNTDFVPTWFELAKAKIPESYHID
;
A
#
# COMPACT_ATOMS: atom_id res chain seq x y z
N PRO A 1 -7.64 -0.80 7.96
CA PRO A 1 -6.19 -0.94 7.67
C PRO A 1 -5.62 -2.22 8.24
N ASP A 2 -5.76 -2.50 9.55
CA ASP A 2 -5.20 -3.70 10.17
C ASP A 2 -5.70 -5.00 9.52
N TRP A 3 -7.01 -5.10 9.25
CA TRP A 3 -7.57 -6.23 8.52
C TRP A 3 -7.00 -6.39 7.11
N THR A 4 -6.83 -5.28 6.38
CA THR A 4 -6.24 -5.30 5.04
C THR A 4 -4.79 -5.77 5.09
N ALA A 5 -4.01 -5.27 6.06
CA ALA A 5 -2.64 -5.71 6.27
C ALA A 5 -2.57 -7.21 6.64
N GLN A 6 -3.42 -7.66 7.57
CA GLN A 6 -3.47 -9.07 7.93
C GLN A 6 -3.82 -9.98 6.75
N ALA A 7 -4.86 -9.63 5.99
CA ALA A 7 -5.25 -10.39 4.80
C ALA A 7 -4.11 -10.45 3.76
N ALA A 8 -3.36 -9.36 3.60
CA ALA A 8 -2.19 -9.34 2.73
C ALA A 8 -1.08 -10.29 3.21
N LEU A 9 -0.78 -10.29 4.52
CA LEU A 9 0.23 -11.18 5.11
C LEU A 9 -0.15 -12.66 4.97
N GLU A 10 -1.41 -13.00 5.24
CA GLU A 10 -1.95 -14.35 5.08
C GLU A 10 -1.87 -14.79 3.62
N PHE A 11 -2.33 -13.95 2.69
CA PHE A 11 -2.26 -14.23 1.26
C PHE A 11 -0.81 -14.49 0.79
N ILE A 12 0.14 -13.65 1.19
CA ILE A 12 1.55 -13.81 0.82
C ILE A 12 2.10 -15.12 1.39
N GLN A 13 1.77 -15.45 2.64
CA GLN A 13 2.20 -16.71 3.27
C GLN A 13 1.68 -17.94 2.52
N GLU A 14 0.41 -17.92 2.11
CA GLU A 14 -0.25 -19.03 1.41
C GLU A 14 0.26 -19.21 -0.03
N HIS A 15 0.69 -18.11 -0.67
CA HIS A 15 1.05 -18.11 -2.08
C HIS A 15 2.56 -17.95 -2.35
N LYS A 16 3.41 -18.00 -1.31
CA LYS A 16 4.86 -17.76 -1.41
C LYS A 16 5.60 -18.65 -2.40
N ASP A 17 5.11 -19.86 -2.66
CA ASP A 17 5.74 -20.87 -3.50
C ASP A 17 5.23 -20.84 -4.97
N GLN A 18 4.40 -19.87 -5.33
CA GLN A 18 3.84 -19.72 -6.67
C GLN A 18 3.77 -18.25 -7.10
N PRO A 19 3.69 -17.96 -8.41
CA PRO A 19 3.44 -16.60 -8.87
C PRO A 19 2.10 -16.06 -8.35
N PHE A 20 2.10 -14.83 -7.87
CA PHE A 20 0.89 -14.17 -7.40
C PHE A 20 0.81 -12.71 -7.84
N TYR A 21 -0.39 -12.18 -7.86
CA TYR A 21 -0.69 -10.76 -7.96
C TYR A 21 -1.58 -10.37 -6.78
N LEU A 22 -1.13 -9.41 -5.99
CA LEU A 22 -1.87 -8.88 -4.85
C LEU A 22 -2.16 -7.39 -5.06
N HIS A 23 -3.43 -7.04 -5.14
CA HIS A 23 -3.89 -5.65 -5.14
C HIS A 23 -4.42 -5.30 -3.74
N CYS A 24 -3.62 -4.59 -2.97
CA CYS A 24 -3.90 -4.23 -1.58
C CYS A 24 -4.35 -2.77 -1.50
N CYS A 25 -5.65 -2.53 -1.31
CA CYS A 25 -6.23 -1.19 -1.20
C CYS A 25 -6.32 -0.76 0.27
N SER A 26 -5.50 0.20 0.66
CA SER A 26 -5.62 0.84 1.98
C SER A 26 -6.79 1.83 1.97
N THR A 27 -7.58 1.83 3.04
CA THR A 27 -8.63 2.83 3.29
C THR A 27 -8.14 4.00 4.14
N LEU A 28 -6.86 3.97 4.57
CA LEU A 28 -6.28 5.06 5.35
C LEU A 28 -6.18 6.33 4.53
N LEU A 29 -6.39 7.43 5.23
CA LEU A 29 -6.44 8.80 4.74
C LEU A 29 -7.67 9.12 3.87
N HIS A 30 -8.59 8.16 3.70
CA HIS A 30 -9.88 8.42 3.09
C HIS A 30 -10.93 8.77 4.16
N GLY A 31 -11.72 9.76 3.89
CA GLY A 31 -12.82 10.18 4.76
C GLY A 31 -12.61 11.54 5.44
N PRO A 32 -13.58 12.00 6.22
CA PRO A 32 -13.43 13.24 6.96
C PRO A 32 -12.26 13.12 7.94
N ASN A 33 -11.46 14.17 7.99
CA ASN A 33 -10.30 14.25 8.86
C ASN A 33 -10.66 13.88 10.31
N GLY A 34 -9.95 12.92 10.88
CA GLY A 34 -10.09 12.47 12.26
C GLY A 34 -10.94 11.22 12.48
N GLU A 35 -11.69 10.70 11.51
CA GLU A 35 -12.42 9.44 11.70
C GLU A 35 -11.47 8.24 11.80
N TRP A 36 -10.43 8.20 10.99
CA TRP A 36 -9.40 7.15 11.09
C TRP A 36 -8.62 7.25 12.40
N PHE A 37 -8.45 8.45 12.99
CA PHE A 37 -7.84 8.57 14.33
C PHE A 37 -8.73 7.93 15.40
N LYS A 38 -10.05 8.12 15.34
CA LYS A 38 -10.98 7.42 16.22
C LYS A 38 -10.85 5.90 16.06
N SER A 39 -10.83 5.41 14.82
CA SER A 39 -10.61 3.98 14.53
C SER A 39 -9.26 3.47 15.06
N MET A 40 -8.22 4.30 15.03
CA MET A 40 -6.92 3.95 15.60
C MET A 40 -6.99 3.76 17.12
N MET A 41 -7.86 4.49 17.82
CA MET A 41 -8.04 4.39 19.27
C MET A 41 -9.00 3.28 19.68
N GLU A 42 -9.70 2.64 18.75
CA GLU A 42 -10.57 1.51 19.05
C GLU A 42 -9.77 0.29 19.54
N LYS A 43 -10.32 -0.40 20.53
CA LYS A 43 -9.70 -1.59 21.12
C LYS A 43 -9.87 -2.84 20.26
N GLU A 44 -10.93 -2.86 19.47
CA GLU A 44 -11.31 -4.00 18.64
C GLU A 44 -11.08 -3.65 17.16
N LEU A 45 -10.68 -4.63 16.37
CA LEU A 45 -10.45 -4.44 14.95
C LEU A 45 -11.71 -4.77 14.18
N ALA A 46 -12.28 -3.75 13.52
CA ALA A 46 -13.43 -3.92 12.65
C ALA A 46 -13.04 -4.50 11.29
N THR A 47 -13.85 -5.44 10.81
CA THR A 47 -13.80 -6.00 9.46
C THR A 47 -15.18 -5.86 8.81
N GLY A 48 -15.29 -6.21 7.53
CA GLY A 48 -16.61 -6.27 6.85
C GLY A 48 -17.56 -7.31 7.44
N GLU A 49 -17.05 -8.28 8.20
CA GLU A 49 -17.83 -9.37 8.82
C GLU A 49 -17.96 -9.22 10.34
N GLY A 50 -17.43 -8.14 10.91
CA GLY A 50 -17.44 -7.91 12.34
C GLY A 50 -16.07 -7.52 12.89
N PHE A 51 -15.74 -7.99 14.09
CA PHE A 51 -14.51 -7.65 14.80
C PHE A 51 -13.50 -8.81 14.81
N LEU A 52 -12.23 -8.50 14.53
CA LEU A 52 -11.13 -9.45 14.69
C LEU A 52 -10.84 -9.64 16.18
N LYS A 53 -10.99 -10.87 16.67
CA LYS A 53 -10.76 -11.22 18.09
C LYS A 53 -9.29 -11.38 18.44
N LYS A 54 -8.45 -11.80 17.49
CA LYS A 54 -7.01 -12.05 17.68
C LYS A 54 -6.26 -11.75 16.38
N PRO A 55 -5.94 -10.49 16.10
CA PRO A 55 -5.12 -10.16 14.96
C PRO A 55 -3.70 -10.72 15.12
N ILE A 56 -3.15 -11.28 14.07
CA ILE A 56 -1.77 -11.78 14.04
C ILE A 56 -0.88 -10.65 13.51
N ASN A 57 0.20 -10.35 14.26
CA ASN A 57 1.27 -9.42 13.83
C ASN A 57 0.81 -8.03 13.41
N LEU A 58 -0.21 -7.49 14.06
CA LEU A 58 -0.65 -6.14 13.78
C LEU A 58 0.18 -5.10 14.53
N ILE A 59 0.19 -3.92 13.97
CA ILE A 59 0.88 -2.76 14.52
C ILE A 59 0.24 -2.37 15.84
N ASP A 60 1.05 -2.16 16.86
CA ASP A 60 0.60 -1.55 18.10
C ASP A 60 0.22 -0.08 17.85
N ARG A 61 -1.08 0.18 17.79
CA ARG A 61 -1.64 1.51 17.53
C ARG A 61 -1.23 2.53 18.56
N LYS A 62 -0.99 2.09 19.80
CA LYS A 62 -0.47 2.96 20.86
C LYS A 62 0.94 3.42 20.53
N SER A 63 1.80 2.53 20.02
CA SER A 63 3.13 2.86 19.54
C SER A 63 3.10 3.86 18.38
N VAL A 64 2.17 3.71 17.43
CA VAL A 64 1.98 4.71 16.35
C VAL A 64 1.73 6.08 16.95
N TRP A 65 0.80 6.19 17.88
CA TRP A 65 0.45 7.44 18.51
C TRP A 65 1.60 8.05 19.32
N GLU A 66 2.29 7.25 20.11
CA GLU A 66 3.45 7.71 20.90
C GLU A 66 4.57 8.27 20.01
N ARG A 67 4.81 7.64 18.84
CA ARG A 67 5.82 8.13 17.87
C ARG A 67 5.40 9.46 17.24
N ILE A 68 4.14 9.63 16.90
CA ILE A 68 3.59 10.89 16.38
C ILE A 68 3.72 11.99 17.41
N GLN A 69 3.34 11.75 18.67
CA GLN A 69 3.50 12.73 19.75
C GLN A 69 4.97 13.11 19.98
N LYS A 70 5.86 12.11 20.01
CA LYS A 70 7.30 12.33 20.19
C LYS A 70 7.91 13.15 19.06
N ALA A 71 7.36 13.04 17.84
CA ALA A 71 7.79 13.84 16.69
C ALA A 71 7.20 15.27 16.70
N GLY A 72 6.35 15.61 17.64
CA GLY A 72 5.65 16.91 17.68
C GLY A 72 4.60 17.08 16.56
N LEU A 73 4.12 15.96 16.01
CA LEU A 73 3.11 15.92 14.96
C LEU A 73 1.71 15.79 15.57
N THR A 74 0.71 16.00 14.75
CA THR A 74 -0.70 16.00 15.17
C THR A 74 -1.41 14.69 14.82
N GLU A 75 -2.66 14.57 15.22
CA GLU A 75 -3.53 13.45 14.85
C GLU A 75 -3.63 13.25 13.33
N SER A 76 -3.48 14.34 12.56
CA SER A 76 -3.57 14.27 11.09
C SER A 76 -2.41 13.51 10.45
N GLU A 77 -1.28 13.35 11.12
CA GLU A 77 -0.15 12.58 10.59
C GLU A 77 -0.15 11.13 11.03
N ALA A 78 -0.91 10.78 12.06
CA ALA A 78 -0.91 9.42 12.60
C ALA A 78 -1.39 8.37 11.59
N GLY A 79 -2.32 8.72 10.70
CA GLY A 79 -2.79 7.84 9.63
C GLY A 79 -1.71 7.53 8.60
N TYR A 80 -0.83 8.48 8.29
CA TYR A 80 0.31 8.24 7.40
C TYR A 80 1.27 7.23 8.00
N LEU A 81 1.63 7.41 9.28
CA LEU A 81 2.53 6.48 9.97
C LEU A 81 1.93 5.09 10.11
N TRP A 82 0.63 5.01 10.40
CA TRP A 82 -0.08 3.73 10.47
C TRP A 82 -0.11 3.00 9.13
N MET A 83 -0.29 3.73 8.02
CA MET A 83 -0.22 3.18 6.68
C MET A 83 1.21 2.72 6.34
N ASP A 84 2.20 3.52 6.68
CA ASP A 84 3.62 3.19 6.47
C ASP A 84 4.02 1.92 7.23
N ASP A 85 3.65 1.81 8.50
CA ASP A 85 3.87 0.61 9.30
C ASP A 85 3.15 -0.62 8.69
N SER A 86 1.95 -0.44 8.15
CA SER A 86 1.22 -1.53 7.48
C SER A 86 1.94 -2.02 6.23
N LEU A 87 2.51 -1.10 5.45
CA LEU A 87 3.37 -1.45 4.31
C LEU A 87 4.67 -2.11 4.79
N GLY A 88 5.26 -1.60 5.87
CA GLY A 88 6.44 -2.18 6.50
C GLY A 88 6.26 -3.67 6.82
N LEU A 89 5.14 -4.06 7.43
CA LEU A 89 4.82 -5.47 7.70
C LEU A 89 4.81 -6.34 6.45
N ILE A 90 4.29 -5.81 5.33
CA ILE A 90 4.28 -6.54 4.05
C ILE A 90 5.70 -6.71 3.53
N LEU A 91 6.52 -5.67 3.59
CA LEU A 91 7.92 -5.72 3.15
C LEU A 91 8.74 -6.69 4.00
N ASP A 92 8.60 -6.63 5.32
CA ASP A 92 9.25 -7.53 6.27
C ASP A 92 8.85 -8.99 6.02
N LYS A 93 7.57 -9.23 5.70
CA LYS A 93 7.09 -10.57 5.37
C LYS A 93 7.72 -11.13 4.09
N LEU A 94 7.88 -10.32 3.07
CA LEU A 94 8.56 -10.73 1.84
C LEU A 94 10.05 -11.05 2.09
N ASP A 95 10.71 -10.27 2.94
CA ASP A 95 12.10 -10.48 3.35
C ASP A 95 12.23 -11.75 4.21
N GLU A 96 11.35 -11.96 5.20
CA GLU A 96 11.27 -13.16 6.05
C GLU A 96 11.14 -14.44 5.22
N LEU A 97 10.30 -14.41 4.19
CA LEU A 97 10.05 -15.55 3.30
C LEU A 97 11.14 -15.73 2.23
N GLY A 98 12.09 -14.81 2.11
CA GLY A 98 13.15 -14.87 1.10
C GLY A 98 12.69 -14.66 -0.34
N ILE A 99 11.52 -14.05 -0.55
CA ILE A 99 10.92 -13.82 -1.88
C ILE A 99 10.99 -12.37 -2.34
N ALA A 100 11.55 -11.46 -1.54
CA ALA A 100 11.60 -10.03 -1.84
C ALA A 100 12.33 -9.73 -3.15
N ASP A 101 13.43 -10.42 -3.47
CA ASP A 101 14.18 -10.23 -4.70
C ASP A 101 13.39 -10.61 -5.97
N ASN A 102 12.39 -11.47 -5.82
CA ASN A 102 11.52 -11.92 -6.91
C ASN A 102 10.11 -11.30 -6.84
N THR A 103 9.92 -10.27 -6.03
CA THR A 103 8.65 -9.59 -5.85
C THR A 103 8.79 -8.10 -6.16
N ILE A 104 7.92 -7.58 -7.02
CA ILE A 104 7.80 -6.15 -7.27
C ILE A 104 6.72 -5.61 -6.34
N VAL A 105 7.07 -4.62 -5.53
CA VAL A 105 6.12 -3.89 -4.70
C VAL A 105 5.95 -2.48 -5.26
N VAL A 106 4.72 -2.11 -5.56
CA VAL A 106 4.36 -0.76 -6.01
C VAL A 106 3.43 -0.12 -5.00
N PHE A 107 3.84 1.02 -4.48
CA PHE A 107 3.00 1.90 -3.68
C PHE A 107 2.60 3.09 -4.55
N VAL A 108 1.31 3.26 -4.75
CA VAL A 108 0.76 4.31 -5.60
C VAL A 108 -0.58 4.79 -5.04
N SER A 109 -0.87 6.09 -5.23
CA SER A 109 -2.21 6.63 -4.94
C SER A 109 -3.12 6.49 -6.16
N ASP A 110 -4.42 6.38 -5.92
CA ASP A 110 -5.45 6.33 -6.96
C ASP A 110 -5.62 7.67 -7.67
N HIS A 111 -5.46 8.79 -6.94
CA HIS A 111 -5.52 10.15 -7.49
C HIS A 111 -4.70 11.12 -6.62
N GLY A 112 -4.51 12.33 -7.14
CA GLY A 112 -3.82 13.39 -6.42
C GLY A 112 -4.64 14.01 -5.28
N SER A 113 -3.97 14.79 -4.44
CA SER A 113 -4.53 15.37 -3.22
C SER A 113 -5.50 16.54 -3.46
N GLU A 114 -5.49 17.15 -4.65
CA GLU A 114 -6.36 18.28 -4.97
C GLU A 114 -7.47 17.87 -5.94
N ARG A 115 -8.74 17.94 -5.45
CA ARG A 115 -9.95 17.71 -6.25
C ARG A 115 -9.97 16.42 -7.08
N LYS A 116 -9.54 15.30 -6.48
CA LYS A 116 -9.71 13.95 -7.03
C LYS A 116 -9.39 13.84 -8.53
N GLY A 117 -8.14 14.05 -8.91
CA GLY A 117 -7.72 13.88 -10.31
C GLY A 117 -8.07 15.04 -11.23
N SER A 118 -8.34 16.22 -10.70
CA SER A 118 -8.57 17.41 -11.51
C SER A 118 -7.38 17.72 -12.40
N LEU A 119 -7.59 17.78 -13.70
CA LEU A 119 -6.57 18.18 -14.68
C LEU A 119 -6.17 19.66 -14.58
N ILE A 120 -6.99 20.48 -13.92
CA ILE A 120 -6.77 21.93 -13.79
C ILE A 120 -5.77 22.23 -12.66
N LYS A 121 -5.63 21.31 -11.69
CA LYS A 121 -4.75 21.47 -10.54
C LYS A 121 -3.56 20.52 -10.65
N THR A 122 -2.36 21.07 -10.51
CA THR A 122 -1.11 20.30 -10.60
C THR A 122 -1.12 19.07 -9.69
N ARG A 123 -1.64 19.20 -8.47
CA ARG A 123 -1.73 18.08 -7.52
C ARG A 123 -2.98 17.22 -7.67
N GLY A 124 -3.81 17.47 -8.68
CA GLY A 124 -4.99 16.65 -8.92
C GLY A 124 -4.67 15.32 -9.60
N THR A 125 -3.68 15.33 -10.47
CA THR A 125 -3.22 14.15 -11.25
C THR A 125 -1.83 13.66 -10.87
N GLU A 126 -1.03 14.49 -10.22
CA GLU A 126 0.30 14.09 -9.72
C GLU A 126 0.14 13.24 -8.46
N ILE A 127 0.57 12.00 -8.54
CA ILE A 127 0.46 11.01 -7.48
C ILE A 127 1.83 10.48 -7.08
N PRO A 128 2.03 10.13 -5.80
CA PRO A 128 3.22 9.41 -5.38
C PRO A 128 3.26 8.03 -6.02
N CYS A 129 4.43 7.64 -6.52
CA CYS A 129 4.69 6.30 -7.01
C CYS A 129 6.07 5.84 -6.51
N LEU A 130 6.08 4.80 -5.69
CA LEU A 130 7.29 4.18 -5.16
C LEU A 130 7.33 2.73 -5.61
N ILE A 131 8.46 2.30 -6.15
CA ILE A 131 8.65 0.93 -6.64
C ILE A 131 9.85 0.31 -5.92
N ARG A 132 9.63 -0.85 -5.31
CA ARG A 132 10.68 -1.67 -4.71
C ARG A 132 10.81 -2.98 -5.47
N TRP A 133 12.00 -3.24 -5.99
CA TRP A 133 12.38 -4.54 -6.55
C TRP A 133 13.89 -4.73 -6.35
N PRO A 134 14.32 -5.28 -5.21
CA PRO A 134 15.72 -5.29 -4.80
C PRO A 134 16.68 -5.89 -5.83
N ARG A 135 16.22 -6.89 -6.56
CA ARG A 135 17.01 -7.55 -7.62
C ARG A 135 17.42 -6.61 -8.77
N LEU A 136 16.57 -5.64 -9.14
CA LEU A 136 16.78 -4.81 -10.35
C LEU A 136 16.84 -3.31 -10.07
N ILE A 137 16.20 -2.83 -9.02
CA ILE A 137 16.11 -1.40 -8.72
C ILE A 137 17.04 -1.07 -7.56
N LYS A 138 18.04 -0.26 -7.84
CA LYS A 138 18.98 0.23 -6.82
C LYS A 138 18.24 1.13 -5.81
N PRO A 139 18.44 0.91 -4.49
CA PRO A 139 17.86 1.79 -3.47
C PRO A 139 18.20 3.26 -3.70
N GLY A 140 17.25 4.14 -3.46
CA GLY A 140 17.40 5.59 -3.64
C GLY A 140 17.42 6.07 -5.08
N SER A 141 17.14 5.19 -6.07
CA SER A 141 16.98 5.60 -7.47
C SER A 141 15.78 6.51 -7.64
N VAL A 142 15.90 7.52 -8.48
CA VAL A 142 14.81 8.44 -8.84
C VAL A 142 14.68 8.46 -10.36
N SER A 143 13.48 8.13 -10.88
CA SER A 143 13.12 8.32 -12.28
C SER A 143 12.43 9.68 -12.44
N ARG A 144 12.75 10.36 -13.55
CA ARG A 144 12.06 11.58 -13.99
C ARG A 144 11.20 11.35 -15.24
N GLY A 145 11.07 10.08 -15.64
CA GLY A 145 10.18 9.68 -16.72
C GLY A 145 8.72 9.89 -16.34
N LEU A 146 7.90 10.25 -17.29
CA LEU A 146 6.46 10.30 -17.10
C LEU A 146 5.94 8.86 -17.01
N LEU A 147 5.11 8.61 -16.00
CA LEU A 147 4.42 7.36 -15.75
C LEU A 147 2.95 7.65 -15.53
N GLN A 148 2.09 6.83 -16.10
CA GLN A 148 0.63 6.88 -15.91
C GLN A 148 0.12 5.55 -15.37
N ASN A 149 -1.07 5.56 -14.77
CA ASN A 149 -1.69 4.34 -14.26
C ASN A 149 -1.94 3.29 -15.36
N THR A 150 -2.15 3.72 -16.59
CA THR A 150 -2.31 2.85 -17.76
C THR A 150 -1.04 2.07 -18.11
N ASP A 151 0.14 2.52 -17.71
CA ASP A 151 1.41 1.85 -17.98
C ASP A 151 1.60 0.57 -17.14
N PHE A 152 0.91 0.44 -16.01
CA PHE A 152 1.10 -0.69 -15.11
C PHE A 152 0.64 -2.02 -15.73
N VAL A 153 -0.55 -2.05 -16.32
CA VAL A 153 -1.13 -3.30 -16.82
C VAL A 153 -0.27 -3.94 -17.91
N PRO A 154 0.11 -3.23 -18.99
CA PRO A 154 1.01 -3.80 -20.01
C PRO A 154 2.37 -4.21 -19.43
N THR A 155 2.89 -3.44 -18.47
CA THR A 155 4.13 -3.79 -17.76
C THR A 155 4.02 -5.12 -17.02
N TRP A 156 2.89 -5.38 -16.35
CA TRP A 156 2.65 -6.65 -15.66
C TRP A 156 2.56 -7.83 -16.62
N PHE A 157 1.90 -7.65 -17.75
CA PHE A 157 1.85 -8.69 -18.80
C PHE A 157 3.24 -9.01 -19.35
N GLU A 158 4.05 -8.01 -19.63
CA GLU A 158 5.41 -8.18 -20.12
C GLU A 158 6.29 -8.93 -19.11
N LEU A 159 6.30 -8.48 -17.86
CA LEU A 159 7.09 -9.08 -16.78
C LEU A 159 6.65 -10.52 -16.47
N ALA A 160 5.36 -10.79 -16.52
CA ALA A 160 4.81 -12.14 -16.36
C ALA A 160 5.00 -13.02 -17.60
N LYS A 161 5.51 -12.48 -18.73
CA LYS A 161 5.57 -13.15 -20.04
C LYS A 161 4.20 -13.69 -20.49
N ALA A 162 3.14 -13.00 -20.10
CA ALA A 162 1.78 -13.35 -20.45
C ALA A 162 1.36 -12.59 -21.71
N LYS A 163 0.45 -13.23 -22.49
CA LYS A 163 -0.13 -12.57 -23.65
C LYS A 163 -1.27 -11.67 -23.21
N ILE A 164 -1.30 -10.45 -23.72
CA ILE A 164 -2.43 -9.55 -23.57
C ILE A 164 -3.59 -10.13 -24.41
N PRO A 165 -4.79 -10.32 -23.85
CA PRO A 165 -5.95 -10.79 -24.61
C PRO A 165 -6.27 -9.84 -25.77
N GLU A 166 -6.63 -10.39 -26.93
CA GLU A 166 -6.97 -9.57 -28.12
C GLU A 166 -8.17 -8.63 -27.90
N SER A 167 -9.03 -8.98 -26.96
CA SER A 167 -10.18 -8.14 -26.55
C SER A 167 -9.81 -7.00 -25.60
N TYR A 168 -8.57 -6.96 -25.10
CA TYR A 168 -8.10 -5.92 -24.18
C TYR A 168 -7.41 -4.80 -24.97
N HIS A 169 -8.03 -3.63 -24.97
CA HIS A 169 -7.46 -2.43 -25.58
C HIS A 169 -6.60 -1.71 -24.54
N ILE A 170 -5.36 -1.42 -24.91
CA ILE A 170 -4.43 -0.60 -24.12
C ILE A 170 -4.41 0.77 -24.79
N ASP A 171 -4.75 1.79 -24.03
CA ASP A 171 -4.70 3.20 -24.48
C ASP A 171 -3.27 3.75 -24.46
#